data_0bda5d317bfdfb473782c7e7c1df8f5a
#
_entry.id   0bda5d317bfdfb473782c7e7c1df8f5a
#
_cell.length_a   1.000
_cell.length_b   1.000
_cell.length_c   1.000
_cell.angle_alpha   90.00
_cell.angle_beta   90.00
_cell.angle_gamma   90.00
#
_symmetry.space_group_name_H-M   'P 1'
#
loop_
_entity.id
_entity.type
_entity.pdbx_description
1 polymer ?
#
loop_
_entity_poly.entity_id
_entity_poly.type
_entity_poly.pdbx_seq_one_letter_code
_entity_poly.pdbx_strand_id
1 'polypeptide(L)'
;MNVDHKGHTITIKDTQGDFSSFLDKVSQSNASFESHNLIIDLSHNKSVTNTDLKLLLPLSKQHKKAKKSFVVVAEGIDFNAVPAQLVVVPSVLEAHDIIEMEEIERDLGF
;
A
#
# COMPACT_ATOMS: atom_id res chain seq x y z
N MET A 1 -8.98 -11.37 4.40
CA MET A 1 -7.82 -10.47 4.45
C MET A 1 -6.66 -11.20 5.10
N ASN A 2 -5.51 -11.16 4.48
CA ASN A 2 -4.32 -11.83 4.98
C ASN A 2 -3.29 -10.77 5.36
N VAL A 3 -2.68 -10.90 6.55
CA VAL A 3 -1.72 -9.92 7.08
C VAL A 3 -0.40 -10.63 7.33
N ASP A 4 0.68 -10.07 6.79
CA ASP A 4 2.03 -10.60 6.95
C ASP A 4 2.96 -9.52 7.48
N HIS A 5 3.82 -9.89 8.43
CA HIS A 5 4.82 -9.01 9.02
C HIS A 5 6.21 -9.39 8.55
N LYS A 6 6.98 -8.41 8.06
CA LYS A 6 8.38 -8.63 7.71
C LYS A 6 9.18 -7.39 8.11
N GLY A 7 9.95 -7.50 9.20
CA GLY A 7 10.70 -6.37 9.73
C GLY A 7 9.77 -5.22 10.13
N HIS A 8 10.01 -4.04 9.55
CA HIS A 8 9.20 -2.85 9.81
C HIS A 8 8.03 -2.69 8.84
N THR A 9 7.72 -3.73 8.06
CA THR A 9 6.73 -3.67 7.01
C THR A 9 5.62 -4.68 7.24
N ILE A 10 4.37 -4.23 7.08
CA ILE A 10 3.19 -5.07 7.11
C ILE A 10 2.62 -5.13 5.71
N THR A 11 2.37 -6.34 5.20
CA THR A 11 1.69 -6.56 3.93
C THR A 11 0.26 -7.04 4.21
N ILE A 12 -0.73 -6.33 3.67
CA ILE A 12 -2.13 -6.70 3.79
C ILE A 12 -2.64 -7.08 2.41
N LYS A 13 -3.09 -8.32 2.29
CA LYS A 13 -3.54 -8.89 1.01
C LYS A 13 -5.05 -9.03 0.98
N ASP A 14 -5.66 -8.55 -0.11
CA ASP A 14 -7.06 -8.79 -0.40
C ASP A 14 -7.22 -10.19 -0.97
N THR A 15 -7.89 -11.08 -0.24
CA THR A 15 -8.08 -12.48 -0.65
C THR A 15 -9.48 -12.77 -1.20
N GLN A 16 -10.39 -11.78 -1.17
CA GLN A 16 -11.79 -11.98 -1.54
C GLN A 16 -12.20 -11.26 -2.82
N GLY A 17 -11.36 -10.35 -3.31
CA GLY A 17 -11.66 -9.63 -4.54
C GLY A 17 -12.74 -8.57 -4.42
N ASP A 18 -13.09 -8.17 -3.20
CA ASP A 18 -14.05 -7.10 -2.93
C ASP A 18 -13.32 -5.92 -2.31
N PHE A 19 -13.00 -4.93 -3.13
CA PHE A 19 -12.20 -3.79 -2.71
C PHE A 19 -12.88 -2.98 -1.60
N SER A 20 -14.18 -2.75 -1.69
CA SER A 20 -14.90 -1.95 -0.68
C SER A 20 -14.83 -2.58 0.70
N SER A 21 -15.09 -3.88 0.80
CA SER A 21 -14.98 -4.61 2.07
C SER A 21 -13.55 -4.62 2.59
N PHE A 22 -12.60 -4.80 1.70
CA PHE A 22 -11.18 -4.79 2.05
C PHE A 22 -10.76 -3.43 2.60
N LEU A 23 -11.14 -2.36 1.91
CA LEU A 23 -10.82 -1.00 2.33
C LEU A 23 -11.42 -0.68 3.71
N ASP A 24 -12.66 -1.11 3.96
CA ASP A 24 -13.29 -0.91 5.26
C ASP A 24 -12.50 -1.61 6.37
N LYS A 25 -12.08 -2.85 6.15
CA LYS A 25 -11.29 -3.60 7.12
C LYS A 25 -9.94 -2.95 7.40
N VAL A 26 -9.25 -2.50 6.36
CA VAL A 26 -7.96 -1.82 6.49
C VAL A 26 -8.14 -0.50 7.26
N SER A 27 -9.17 0.27 6.93
CA SER A 27 -9.45 1.54 7.58
C SER A 27 -9.75 1.37 9.06
N GLN A 28 -10.53 0.35 9.42
CA GLN A 28 -10.86 0.05 10.81
C GLN A 28 -9.63 -0.38 11.62
N SER A 29 -8.65 -1.01 10.98
CA SER A 29 -7.44 -1.52 11.62
C SER A 29 -6.24 -0.57 11.49
N ASN A 30 -6.42 0.60 10.89
CA ASN A 30 -5.32 1.48 10.53
C ASN A 30 -4.45 1.88 11.72
N ALA A 31 -5.03 2.07 12.90
CA ALA A 31 -4.27 2.40 14.10
C ALA A 31 -3.23 1.33 14.45
N SER A 32 -3.49 0.07 14.10
CA SER A 32 -2.55 -1.03 14.32
C SER A 32 -1.38 -1.01 13.34
N PHE A 33 -1.52 -0.32 12.21
CA PHE A 33 -0.53 -0.34 11.13
C PHE A 33 0.26 0.95 10.99
N GLU A 34 -0.16 2.03 11.63
CA GLU A 34 0.41 3.36 11.38
C GLU A 34 1.87 3.51 11.84
N SER A 35 2.35 2.62 12.69
CA SER A 35 3.75 2.62 13.13
C SER A 35 4.66 1.79 12.23
N HIS A 36 4.13 1.24 11.14
CA HIS A 36 4.85 0.36 10.21
C HIS A 36 4.73 0.88 8.79
N ASN A 37 5.66 0.49 7.93
CA ASN A 37 5.46 0.63 6.51
C ASN A 37 4.34 -0.32 6.08
N LEU A 38 3.55 0.08 5.09
CA LEU A 38 2.39 -0.70 4.68
C LEU A 38 2.43 -1.01 3.20
N ILE A 39 2.23 -2.29 2.87
CA ILE A 39 2.01 -2.75 1.50
C ILE A 39 0.57 -3.23 1.40
N ILE A 40 -0.19 -2.65 0.49
CA ILE A 40 -1.55 -3.07 0.16
C ILE A 40 -1.48 -3.95 -1.09
N ASP A 41 -1.66 -5.24 -0.92
CA ASP A 41 -1.55 -6.22 -2.02
C ASP A 41 -2.93 -6.51 -2.61
N LEU A 42 -3.18 -5.97 -3.80
CA LEU A 42 -4.42 -6.14 -4.55
C LEU A 42 -4.22 -7.07 -5.74
N SER A 43 -3.14 -7.84 -5.78
CA SER A 43 -2.82 -8.69 -6.94
C SER A 43 -3.88 -9.74 -7.25
N HIS A 44 -4.66 -10.17 -6.26
CA HIS A 44 -5.76 -11.12 -6.46
C HIS A 44 -7.09 -10.46 -6.83
N ASN A 45 -7.17 -9.15 -6.76
CA ASN A 45 -8.39 -8.43 -7.15
C ASN A 45 -8.23 -7.90 -8.56
N LYS A 46 -8.76 -8.64 -9.54
CA LYS A 46 -8.65 -8.28 -10.96
C LYS A 46 -9.62 -7.18 -11.39
N SER A 47 -10.54 -6.78 -10.52
CA SER A 47 -11.54 -5.75 -10.83
C SER A 47 -11.20 -4.38 -10.23
N VAL A 48 -10.06 -4.22 -9.59
CA VAL A 48 -9.62 -2.92 -9.07
C VAL A 48 -9.41 -1.94 -10.22
N THR A 49 -9.94 -0.72 -10.06
CA THR A 49 -9.80 0.35 -11.03
C THR A 49 -8.94 1.48 -10.46
N ASN A 50 -8.52 2.40 -11.34
CA ASN A 50 -7.78 3.58 -10.90
C ASN A 50 -8.62 4.47 -9.98
N THR A 51 -9.95 4.47 -10.17
CA THR A 51 -10.86 5.17 -9.26
C THR A 51 -10.83 4.56 -7.85
N ASP A 52 -10.79 3.22 -7.76
CA ASP A 52 -10.66 2.54 -6.48
C ASP A 52 -9.36 2.91 -5.78
N LEU A 53 -8.26 3.00 -6.52
CA LEU A 53 -6.96 3.36 -5.95
C LEU A 53 -6.95 4.75 -5.33
N LYS A 54 -7.74 5.68 -5.84
CA LYS A 54 -7.86 7.02 -5.26
C LYS A 54 -8.38 6.98 -3.83
N LEU A 55 -9.17 5.98 -3.49
CA LEU A 55 -9.71 5.81 -2.14
C LEU A 55 -8.63 5.46 -1.11
N LEU A 56 -7.45 5.06 -1.56
CA LEU A 56 -6.31 4.78 -0.69
C LEU A 56 -5.48 6.02 -0.36
N LEU A 57 -5.73 7.15 -1.02
CA LEU A 57 -4.96 8.37 -0.79
C LEU A 57 -4.96 8.85 0.66
N PRO A 58 -6.10 8.86 1.39
CA PRO A 58 -6.08 9.27 2.79
C PRO A 58 -5.15 8.42 3.65
N LEU A 59 -5.15 7.09 3.44
CA LEU A 59 -4.27 6.18 4.18
C LEU A 59 -2.80 6.43 3.82
N SER A 60 -2.52 6.64 2.53
CA SER A 60 -1.18 6.95 2.07
C SER A 60 -0.66 8.23 2.70
N LYS A 61 -1.48 9.28 2.76
CA LYS A 61 -1.10 10.54 3.38
C LYS A 61 -0.80 10.39 4.87
N GLN A 62 -1.59 9.60 5.58
CA GLN A 62 -1.37 9.35 7.00
C GLN A 62 -0.02 8.65 7.25
N HIS A 63 0.33 7.67 6.43
CA HIS A 63 1.60 6.96 6.56
C HIS A 63 2.78 7.86 6.24
N LYS A 64 2.70 8.66 5.20
CA LYS A 64 3.74 9.61 4.84
C LYS A 64 3.95 10.65 5.94
N LYS A 65 2.87 11.13 6.53
CA LYS A 65 2.92 12.10 7.63
C LYS A 65 3.61 11.50 8.86
N ALA A 66 3.44 10.21 9.08
CA ALA A 66 4.12 9.47 10.15
C ALA A 66 5.55 9.03 9.77
N LYS A 67 6.03 9.44 8.59
CA LYS A 67 7.34 9.08 8.03
C LYS A 67 7.47 7.57 7.80
N LYS A 68 6.39 6.96 7.33
CA LYS A 68 6.34 5.56 6.94
C LYS A 68 6.00 5.45 5.46
N SER A 69 6.38 4.33 4.85
CA SER A 69 6.10 4.07 3.45
C SER A 69 4.72 3.45 3.26
N PHE A 70 4.08 3.74 2.15
CA PHE A 70 2.80 3.17 1.77
C PHE A 70 2.88 2.82 0.29
N VAL A 71 2.81 1.53 -0.04
CA VAL A 71 2.94 1.04 -1.41
C VAL A 71 1.78 0.11 -1.74
N VAL A 72 1.22 0.27 -2.93
CA VAL A 72 0.13 -0.57 -3.42
C VAL A 72 0.66 -1.52 -4.48
N VAL A 73 0.27 -2.79 -4.40
CA VAL A 73 0.57 -3.79 -5.42
C VAL A 73 -0.70 -4.07 -6.21
N ALA A 74 -0.67 -3.82 -7.52
CA ALA A 74 -1.80 -4.07 -8.40
C ALA A 74 -1.29 -4.41 -9.80
N GLU A 75 -2.00 -5.33 -10.47
CA GLU A 75 -1.71 -5.73 -11.83
C GLU A 75 -2.85 -5.31 -12.75
N GLY A 76 -2.57 -5.15 -14.03
CA GLY A 76 -3.60 -4.89 -15.05
C GLY A 76 -4.24 -3.51 -14.99
N ILE A 77 -3.62 -2.57 -14.28
CA ILE A 77 -4.08 -1.17 -14.23
C ILE A 77 -3.26 -0.30 -15.17
N ASP A 78 -3.78 0.89 -15.48
CA ASP A 78 -3.01 1.89 -16.22
C ASP A 78 -2.15 2.69 -15.23
N PHE A 79 -0.87 2.36 -15.15
CA PHE A 79 0.06 3.00 -14.23
C PHE A 79 0.25 4.49 -14.54
N ASN A 80 -0.02 4.93 -15.77
CA ASN A 80 0.06 6.34 -16.13
C ASN A 80 -1.09 7.17 -15.57
N ALA A 81 -2.20 6.54 -15.24
CA ALA A 81 -3.39 7.19 -14.69
C ALA A 81 -3.48 7.11 -13.17
N VAL A 82 -2.47 6.53 -12.50
CA VAL A 82 -2.42 6.45 -11.04
C VAL A 82 -2.16 7.83 -10.47
N PRO A 83 -2.82 8.23 -9.35
CA PRO A 83 -2.52 9.50 -8.70
C PRO A 83 -1.03 9.62 -8.36
N ALA A 84 -0.45 10.79 -8.62
CA ALA A 84 1.00 11.01 -8.45
C ALA A 84 1.48 10.79 -7.00
N GLN A 85 0.59 10.98 -6.03
CA GLN A 85 0.92 10.81 -4.61
C GLN A 85 0.91 9.34 -4.17
N LEU A 86 0.43 8.44 -5.00
CA LEU A 86 0.31 7.03 -4.67
C LEU A 86 1.37 6.21 -5.40
N VAL A 87 2.12 5.41 -4.65
CA VAL A 87 3.11 4.51 -5.24
C VAL A 87 2.43 3.18 -5.53
N VAL A 88 2.38 2.78 -6.78
CA VAL A 88 1.78 1.52 -7.21
C VAL A 88 2.79 0.74 -8.04
N VAL A 89 2.98 -0.53 -7.70
CA VAL A 89 3.92 -1.43 -8.39
C VAL A 89 3.23 -2.76 -8.71
N PRO A 90 3.76 -3.54 -9.66
CA PRO A 90 3.08 -4.78 -10.08
C PRO A 90 3.37 -5.99 -9.20
N SER A 91 4.31 -5.93 -8.27
CA SER A 91 4.65 -7.08 -7.43
C SER A 91 5.01 -6.69 -6.01
N VAL A 92 4.85 -7.63 -5.08
CA VAL A 92 5.25 -7.45 -3.68
C VAL A 92 6.77 -7.27 -3.56
N LEU A 93 7.53 -7.97 -4.38
CA LEU A 93 9.00 -7.83 -4.39
C LEU A 93 9.42 -6.40 -4.70
N GLU A 94 8.82 -5.80 -5.71
CA GLU A 94 9.11 -4.40 -6.07
C GLU A 94 8.66 -3.45 -4.97
N ALA A 95 7.55 -3.75 -4.28
CA ALA A 95 7.08 -2.94 -3.17
C ALA A 95 8.11 -2.93 -2.03
N HIS A 96 8.67 -4.08 -1.68
CA HIS A 96 9.72 -4.15 -0.66
C HIS A 96 10.97 -3.39 -1.08
N ASP A 97 11.35 -3.46 -2.34
CA ASP A 97 12.51 -2.72 -2.86
C ASP A 97 12.31 -1.21 -2.71
N ILE A 98 11.13 -0.70 -3.05
CA ILE A 98 10.82 0.72 -2.89
C ILE A 98 10.87 1.15 -1.43
N ILE A 99 10.31 0.35 -0.52
CA ILE A 99 10.32 0.66 0.90
C ILE A 99 11.73 0.69 1.44
N GLU A 100 12.56 -0.27 1.04
CA GLU A 100 13.96 -0.32 1.45
C GLU A 100 14.72 0.95 1.00
N MET A 101 14.50 1.37 -0.23
CA MET A 101 15.11 2.62 -0.72
C MET A 101 14.63 3.84 0.06
N GLU A 102 13.33 3.91 0.35
CA GLU A 102 12.77 5.04 1.10
C GLU A 102 13.28 5.07 2.54
N GLU A 103 13.45 3.91 3.17
CA GLU A 103 14.03 3.84 4.51
C GLU A 103 15.47 4.32 4.52
N ILE A 104 16.27 3.95 3.52
CA ILE A 104 17.64 4.41 3.37
C ILE A 104 17.68 5.94 3.22
N GLU A 105 16.81 6.49 2.38
CA GLU A 105 16.73 7.94 2.17
C GLU A 105 16.38 8.67 3.45
N ARG A 106 15.42 8.15 4.23
CA ARG A 106 15.04 8.74 5.50
C ARG A 106 16.19 8.70 6.53
N ASP A 107 16.94 7.59 6.55
CA ASP A 107 18.10 7.46 7.45
C ASP A 107 19.21 8.45 7.09
N LEU A 108 19.32 8.83 5.81
CA LEU A 108 20.27 9.83 5.34
C LEU A 108 19.77 11.26 5.50
N GLY A 109 18.56 11.45 5.98
CA GLY A 109 18.00 12.77 6.25
C GLY A 109 17.37 13.46 5.04
N PHE A 110 17.03 12.70 4.01
CA PHE A 110 16.38 13.26 2.82
C PHE A 110 14.86 13.32 2.98
#